data_1ac9f135a85990bf0c5ce3ff88ca88fd
#
_entry.id   1ac9f135a85990bf0c5ce3ff88ca88fd
#
_cell.length_a   1.000
_cell.length_b   1.000
_cell.length_c   1.000
_cell.angle_alpha   90.00
_cell.angle_beta   90.00
_cell.angle_gamma   90.00
#
_symmetry.space_group_name_H-M   'P 1'
#
loop_
_entity.id
_entity.type
_entity.pdbx_description
1 polymer ?
#
loop_
_entity_poly.entity_id
_entity_poly.type
_entity_poly.pdbx_seq_one_letter_code
_entity_poly.pdbx_strand_id
1 'polypeptide(L)'
;MADGWTYSQWVVGNSRMRAVDPTWPAPGATICHSIGVWPLLLNDETVVEKSVPTEELVLHAKGRPFGGARVILRLSDIPGGCRVTMEEYPVSGPSAILPNRLSDLAAWPRNRESLWRLGALAQRLKPTEVSG
;
A
#
# COMPACT_ATOMS: atom_id res chain seq x y z
N MET A 1 -0.10 -6.99 5.30
CA MET A 1 0.88 -5.86 5.21
C MET A 1 2.29 -6.25 5.65
N ALA A 2 2.44 -7.08 6.67
CA ALA A 2 3.76 -7.53 7.12
C ALA A 2 4.51 -8.38 6.08
N ASP A 3 3.82 -9.09 5.22
CA ASP A 3 4.40 -9.80 4.08
C ASP A 3 4.41 -8.90 2.85
N GLY A 4 5.58 -8.35 2.51
CA GLY A 4 5.75 -7.44 1.38
C GLY A 4 5.46 -8.08 0.03
N TRP A 5 5.62 -9.39 -0.11
CA TRP A 5 5.30 -10.10 -1.35
C TRP A 5 3.81 -10.09 -1.69
N THR A 6 2.94 -9.87 -0.72
CA THR A 6 1.49 -9.74 -0.95
C THR A 6 1.08 -8.36 -1.46
N TYR A 7 1.99 -7.39 -1.50
CA TYR A 7 1.71 -5.99 -1.84
C TYR A 7 0.98 -5.85 -3.17
N SER A 8 1.40 -6.59 -4.20
CA SER A 8 0.74 -6.56 -5.51
C SER A 8 -0.69 -7.13 -5.52
N GLN A 9 -1.05 -7.87 -4.49
CA GLN A 9 -2.39 -8.49 -4.41
C GLN A 9 -3.45 -7.52 -3.91
N TRP A 10 -3.06 -6.46 -3.20
CA TRP A 10 -4.02 -5.51 -2.66
C TRP A 10 -3.81 -4.06 -3.13
N VAL A 11 -2.62 -3.67 -3.50
CA VAL A 11 -2.37 -2.32 -4.05
C VAL A 11 -2.76 -2.26 -5.52
N VAL A 12 -3.79 -1.47 -5.82
CA VAL A 12 -4.29 -1.30 -7.18
C VAL A 12 -3.26 -0.58 -8.05
N GLY A 13 -3.07 -1.07 -9.26
CA GLY A 13 -2.10 -0.56 -10.21
C GLY A 13 -0.73 -1.23 -10.14
N ASN A 14 -0.47 -2.00 -9.11
CA ASN A 14 0.75 -2.80 -8.98
C ASN A 14 0.57 -4.13 -9.72
N SER A 15 1.35 -4.36 -10.75
CA SER A 15 1.21 -5.53 -11.61
C SER A 15 2.19 -6.65 -11.29
N ARG A 16 3.34 -6.33 -10.67
CA ARG A 16 4.41 -7.31 -10.43
C ARG A 16 5.28 -6.90 -9.25
N MET A 17 5.62 -7.88 -8.42
CA MET A 17 6.66 -7.75 -7.41
C MET A 17 8.00 -8.20 -8.00
N ARG A 18 9.04 -7.37 -7.84
CA ARG A 18 10.40 -7.68 -8.31
C ARG A 18 11.33 -8.08 -7.18
N ALA A 19 11.23 -7.39 -6.05
CA ALA A 19 12.04 -7.68 -4.87
C ALA A 19 11.36 -7.13 -3.61
N VAL A 20 11.61 -7.79 -2.50
CA VAL A 20 11.20 -7.36 -1.15
C VAL A 20 12.42 -7.44 -0.26
N ASP A 21 12.75 -6.33 0.41
CA ASP A 21 13.82 -6.29 1.39
C ASP A 21 13.54 -7.30 2.52
N PRO A 22 14.50 -8.14 2.92
CA PRO A 22 14.32 -9.09 4.01
C PRO A 22 13.90 -8.45 5.34
N THR A 23 14.22 -7.17 5.55
CA THR A 23 13.84 -6.43 6.76
C THR A 23 12.43 -5.83 6.70
N TRP A 24 11.70 -5.97 5.57
CA TRP A 24 10.33 -5.48 5.47
C TRP A 24 9.44 -6.04 6.59
N PRO A 25 8.62 -5.23 7.26
CA PRO A 25 8.30 -3.82 7.06
C PRO A 25 9.08 -2.85 7.98
N ALA A 26 10.31 -3.14 8.33
CA ALA A 26 11.13 -2.25 9.15
C ALA A 26 11.37 -0.90 8.45
N PRO A 27 11.51 0.22 9.21
CA PRO A 27 11.86 1.51 8.62
C PRO A 27 13.12 1.44 7.77
N GLY A 28 13.07 2.04 6.58
CA GLY A 28 14.12 1.98 5.57
C GLY A 28 14.06 0.78 4.63
N ALA A 29 13.27 -0.24 4.93
CA ALA A 29 13.07 -1.38 4.04
C ALA A 29 12.36 -0.94 2.76
N THR A 30 12.73 -1.56 1.65
CA THR A 30 12.24 -1.22 0.31
C THR A 30 11.58 -2.42 -0.34
N ILE A 31 10.51 -2.18 -1.07
CA ILE A 31 9.97 -3.12 -2.04
C ILE A 31 10.10 -2.53 -3.45
N CYS A 32 10.53 -3.37 -4.38
CA CYS A 32 10.61 -3.03 -5.80
C CYS A 32 9.45 -3.71 -6.51
N HIS A 33 8.68 -2.93 -7.26
CA HIS A 33 7.50 -3.43 -7.95
C HIS A 33 7.36 -2.76 -9.32
N SER A 34 6.45 -3.27 -10.13
CA SER A 34 6.09 -2.68 -11.42
C SER A 34 4.64 -2.23 -11.38
N ILE A 35 4.39 -1.05 -11.91
CA ILE A 35 3.07 -0.45 -12.02
C ILE A 35 2.65 -0.36 -13.49
N GLY A 36 1.34 -0.40 -13.74
CA GLY A 36 0.79 -0.31 -15.08
C GLY A 36 0.38 -1.66 -15.66
N VAL A 37 0.13 -1.67 -16.97
CA VAL A 37 -0.31 -2.83 -17.75
C VAL A 37 0.64 -3.02 -18.91
N TRP A 38 1.03 -4.27 -19.16
CA TRP A 38 1.88 -4.59 -20.30
C TRP A 38 1.25 -4.08 -21.62
N PRO A 39 2.00 -3.45 -22.56
CA PRO A 39 3.46 -3.26 -22.54
C PRO A 39 3.97 -2.01 -21.80
N LEU A 40 3.09 -1.22 -21.16
CA LEU A 40 3.43 0.04 -20.49
C LEU A 40 3.70 -0.19 -18.98
N LEU A 41 4.69 -1.02 -18.67
CA LEU A 41 5.12 -1.27 -17.29
C LEU A 41 6.21 -0.28 -16.88
N LEU A 42 6.04 0.32 -15.71
CA LEU A 42 7.02 1.19 -15.08
C LEU A 42 7.55 0.52 -13.80
N ASN A 43 8.86 0.50 -13.66
CA ASN A 43 9.50 0.01 -12.44
C ASN A 43 9.50 1.11 -11.38
N ASP A 44 9.06 0.78 -10.19
CA ASP A 44 8.96 1.71 -9.08
C ASP A 44 9.43 1.07 -7.76
N GLU A 45 9.59 1.91 -6.75
CA GLU A 45 10.00 1.51 -5.41
C GLU A 45 9.09 2.16 -4.37
N THR A 46 8.87 1.43 -3.29
CA THR A 46 8.20 1.94 -2.09
C THR A 46 9.08 1.66 -0.88
N VAL A 47 9.32 2.69 -0.09
CA VAL A 47 10.17 2.65 1.10
C VAL A 47 9.32 2.81 2.36
N VAL A 48 9.61 2.04 3.40
CA VAL A 48 8.98 2.22 4.71
C VAL A 48 9.60 3.43 5.40
N GLU A 49 8.79 4.43 5.73
CA GLU A 49 9.22 5.58 6.54
C GLU A 49 9.04 5.30 8.04
N LYS A 50 7.94 4.65 8.41
CA LYS A 50 7.60 4.34 9.80
C LYS A 50 6.81 3.03 9.86
N SER A 51 7.09 2.23 10.86
CA SER A 51 6.35 1.00 11.12
C SER A 51 6.18 0.81 12.63
N VAL A 52 4.93 0.80 13.08
CA VAL A 52 4.55 0.42 14.43
C VAL A 52 3.67 -0.81 14.31
N PRO A 53 4.14 -2.00 14.70
CA PRO A 53 3.39 -3.25 14.55
C PRO A 53 1.97 -3.13 15.09
N THR A 54 1.00 -3.59 14.32
CA THR A 54 -0.44 -3.57 14.62
C THR A 54 -1.09 -2.19 14.72
N GLU A 55 -0.36 -1.09 14.54
CA GLU A 55 -0.86 0.27 14.72
C GLU A 55 -0.76 1.12 13.45
N GLU A 56 0.46 1.29 12.91
CA GLU A 56 0.70 2.22 11.81
C GLU A 56 1.81 1.75 10.87
N LEU A 57 1.58 1.92 9.57
CA LEU A 57 2.59 1.75 8.53
C LEU A 57 2.58 2.98 7.62
N VAL A 58 3.71 3.67 7.51
CA VAL A 58 3.89 4.82 6.63
C VAL A 58 4.84 4.44 5.51
N LEU A 59 4.37 4.59 4.28
CA LEU A 59 5.10 4.23 3.08
C LEU A 59 5.35 5.48 2.22
N HIS A 60 6.51 5.51 1.59
CA HIS A 60 6.83 6.47 0.54
C HIS A 60 6.94 5.74 -0.80
N ALA A 61 5.92 5.85 -1.63
CA ALA A 61 5.94 5.40 -3.00
C ALA A 61 6.60 6.46 -3.87
N LYS A 62 7.63 6.09 -4.64
CA LYS A 62 8.35 7.06 -5.48
C LYS A 62 7.52 7.55 -6.66
N GLY A 63 6.71 6.69 -7.26
CA GLY A 63 5.70 7.06 -8.26
C GLY A 63 6.23 7.69 -9.54
N ARG A 64 7.45 7.35 -9.96
CA ARG A 64 8.07 7.92 -11.16
C ARG A 64 7.31 7.50 -12.43
N PRO A 65 7.15 8.39 -13.42
CA PRO A 65 7.62 9.78 -13.51
C PRO A 65 6.64 10.82 -12.94
N PHE A 66 5.48 10.39 -12.41
CA PHE A 66 4.37 11.29 -12.03
C PHE A 66 4.56 11.98 -10.68
N GLY A 67 5.44 11.48 -9.84
CA GLY A 67 5.74 12.03 -8.53
C GLY A 67 5.41 11.08 -7.38
N GLY A 68 6.11 11.27 -6.26
CA GLY A 68 5.97 10.45 -5.08
C GLY A 68 4.73 10.75 -4.25
N ALA A 69 4.30 9.76 -3.50
CA ALA A 69 3.20 9.86 -2.57
C ALA A 69 3.58 9.22 -1.22
N ARG A 70 3.11 9.82 -0.15
CA ARG A 70 3.14 9.21 1.18
C ARG A 70 1.81 8.53 1.44
N VAL A 71 1.86 7.26 1.81
CA VAL A 71 0.69 6.47 2.16
C VAL A 71 0.76 6.12 3.64
N ILE A 72 -0.28 6.46 4.38
CA ILE A 72 -0.39 6.18 5.81
C ILE A 72 -1.50 5.17 6.02
N LEU A 73 -1.15 4.02 6.55
CA LEU A 73 -2.08 2.96 6.94
C LEU A 73 -2.15 2.92 8.47
N ARG A 74 -3.32 3.12 9.04
CA ARG A 74 -3.55 3.04 10.48
C ARG A 74 -4.53 1.93 10.79
N LEU A 75 -4.22 1.18 11.83
CA LEU A 75 -5.05 0.09 12.32
C LEU A 75 -5.58 0.45 13.70
N SER A 76 -6.85 0.17 13.92
CA SER A 76 -7.50 0.31 15.21
C SER A 76 -8.35 -0.92 15.52
N ASP A 77 -8.35 -1.35 16.77
CA ASP A 77 -9.14 -2.50 17.20
C ASP A 77 -10.63 -2.17 17.16
N ILE A 78 -11.40 -3.12 16.65
CA ILE A 78 -12.86 -3.12 16.72
C ILE A 78 -13.34 -4.49 17.20
N PRO A 79 -14.57 -4.63 17.71
CA PRO A 79 -15.11 -5.93 18.06
C PRO A 79 -15.05 -6.91 16.88
N GLY A 80 -14.35 -8.05 17.08
CA GLY A 80 -14.21 -9.11 16.08
C GLY A 80 -13.17 -8.86 14.99
N GLY A 81 -12.35 -7.80 15.06
CA GLY A 81 -11.33 -7.53 14.04
C GLY A 81 -10.61 -6.22 14.23
N CYS A 82 -10.14 -5.64 13.12
CA CYS A 82 -9.53 -4.32 13.11
C CYS A 82 -10.08 -3.47 11.97
N ARG A 83 -10.03 -2.16 12.17
CA ARG A 83 -10.32 -1.17 11.13
C ARG A 83 -9.00 -0.67 10.57
N VAL A 84 -8.89 -0.68 9.24
CA VAL A 84 -7.75 -0.10 8.53
C VAL A 84 -8.20 1.18 7.85
N THR A 85 -7.52 2.27 8.13
CA THR A 85 -7.68 3.55 7.44
C THR A 85 -6.48 3.83 6.57
N MET A 86 -6.69 4.41 5.40
CA MET A 86 -5.65 4.73 4.44
C MET A 86 -5.75 6.19 4.03
N GLU A 87 -4.65 6.90 4.18
CA GLU A 87 -4.49 8.28 3.73
C GLU A 87 -3.35 8.35 2.73
N GLU A 88 -3.48 9.15 1.69
CA GLU A 88 -2.46 9.34 0.66
C GLU A 88 -2.25 10.82 0.40
N TYR A 89 -0.99 11.23 0.43
CA TYR A 89 -0.59 12.62 0.18
C TYR A 89 0.47 12.67 -0.92
N PRO A 90 0.27 13.46 -1.99
CA PRO A 90 1.33 13.72 -2.95
C PRO A 90 2.46 14.53 -2.27
N VAL A 91 3.71 14.10 -2.43
CA VAL A 91 4.87 14.73 -1.78
C VAL A 91 5.89 15.30 -2.77
N SER A 92 5.80 14.92 -4.05
CA SER A 92 6.73 15.39 -5.08
C SER A 92 6.15 15.26 -6.48
N GLY A 93 6.78 15.94 -7.44
CA GLY A 93 6.44 15.86 -8.86
C GLY A 93 5.15 16.60 -9.23
N PRO A 94 4.64 16.40 -10.47
CA PRO A 94 3.45 17.09 -10.98
C PRO A 94 2.19 16.89 -10.13
N SER A 95 2.05 15.74 -9.49
CA SER A 95 0.91 15.44 -8.62
C SER A 95 0.84 16.33 -7.37
N ALA A 96 1.98 16.83 -6.89
CA ALA A 96 2.03 17.72 -5.74
C ALA A 96 1.53 19.14 -6.05
N ILE A 97 1.45 19.52 -7.32
CA ILE A 97 1.01 20.84 -7.78
C ILE A 97 -0.50 20.89 -7.96
N LEU A 98 -1.15 19.74 -8.12
CA LEU A 98 -2.61 19.63 -8.28
C LEU A 98 -3.32 20.00 -6.98
N PRO A 99 -4.50 20.69 -7.06
CA PRO A 99 -5.33 20.92 -5.89
C PRO A 99 -5.67 19.59 -5.23
N ASN A 100 -5.60 19.54 -3.89
CA ASN A 100 -5.85 18.31 -3.11
C ASN A 100 -7.16 17.60 -3.49
N ARG A 101 -8.20 18.38 -3.83
CA ARG A 101 -9.50 17.83 -4.25
C ARG A 101 -9.46 17.00 -5.52
N LEU A 102 -8.61 17.36 -6.50
CA LEU A 102 -8.48 16.60 -7.75
C LEU A 102 -7.66 15.32 -7.56
N SER A 103 -6.61 15.37 -6.73
CA SER A 103 -5.84 14.19 -6.39
C SER A 103 -6.67 13.22 -5.53
N ASP A 104 -7.49 13.73 -4.62
CA ASP A 104 -8.39 12.91 -3.81
C ASP A 104 -9.45 12.20 -4.66
N LEU A 105 -10.04 12.88 -5.65
CA LEU A 105 -11.02 12.28 -6.58
C LEU A 105 -10.41 11.15 -7.41
N ALA A 106 -9.14 11.26 -7.81
CA ALA A 106 -8.45 10.21 -8.59
C ALA A 106 -7.99 9.05 -7.70
N ALA A 107 -7.53 9.33 -6.47
CA ALA A 107 -7.00 8.35 -5.53
C ALA A 107 -8.10 7.58 -4.80
N TRP A 108 -9.24 8.20 -4.54
CA TRP A 108 -10.28 7.62 -3.71
C TRP A 108 -10.83 6.26 -4.21
N PRO A 109 -11.22 6.08 -5.49
CA PRO A 109 -11.69 4.77 -5.97
C PRO A 109 -10.61 3.70 -5.90
N ARG A 110 -9.37 4.05 -6.23
CA ARG A 110 -8.21 3.16 -6.17
C ARG A 110 -7.91 2.72 -4.74
N ASN A 111 -7.90 3.65 -3.80
CA ASN A 111 -7.62 3.37 -2.39
C ASN A 111 -8.73 2.54 -1.76
N ARG A 112 -9.99 2.79 -2.11
CA ARG A 112 -11.12 1.97 -1.68
C ARG A 112 -10.99 0.52 -2.16
N GLU A 113 -10.64 0.34 -3.43
CA GLU A 113 -10.42 -1.01 -3.99
C GLU A 113 -9.23 -1.70 -3.33
N SER A 114 -8.14 -0.97 -3.07
CA SER A 114 -6.97 -1.51 -2.36
C SER A 114 -7.33 -1.98 -0.96
N LEU A 115 -8.09 -1.21 -0.21
CA LEU A 115 -8.55 -1.59 1.14
C LEU A 115 -9.48 -2.81 1.09
N TRP A 116 -10.36 -2.89 0.10
CA TRP A 116 -11.23 -4.04 -0.08
C TRP A 116 -10.43 -5.32 -0.35
N ARG A 117 -9.44 -5.24 -1.25
CA ARG A 117 -8.53 -6.36 -1.54
C ARG A 117 -7.70 -6.78 -0.33
N LEU A 118 -7.19 -5.81 0.41
CA LEU A 118 -6.45 -6.06 1.65
C LEU A 118 -7.32 -6.80 2.67
N GLY A 119 -8.57 -6.38 2.84
CA GLY A 119 -9.53 -7.04 3.73
C GLY A 119 -9.83 -8.48 3.31
N ALA A 120 -10.06 -8.70 2.02
CA ALA A 120 -10.30 -10.04 1.48
C ALA A 120 -9.09 -10.96 1.66
N LEU A 121 -7.88 -10.46 1.45
CA LEU A 121 -6.64 -11.20 1.66
C LEU A 121 -6.44 -11.56 3.13
N ALA A 122 -6.67 -10.62 4.03
CA ALA A 122 -6.54 -10.84 5.47
C ALA A 122 -7.52 -11.91 5.98
N GLN A 123 -8.74 -11.94 5.44
CA GLN A 123 -9.74 -12.97 5.78
C GLN A 123 -9.33 -14.36 5.30
N ARG A 124 -8.69 -14.47 4.13
CA ARG A 124 -8.18 -15.74 3.60
C ARG A 124 -7.02 -16.29 4.40
N LEU A 125 -6.22 -15.41 4.99
CA LEU A 125 -5.04 -15.78 5.78
C LEU A 125 -5.36 -16.03 7.25
N LYS A 126 -6.61 -15.88 7.69
CA LYS A 126 -7.01 -16.31 9.02
C LYS A 126 -6.78 -17.82 9.15
N PRO A 127 -6.07 -18.27 10.21
CA PRO A 127 -6.01 -19.70 10.50
C PRO A 127 -7.45 -20.22 10.58
N THR A 128 -7.75 -21.26 9.86
CA THR A 128 -9.02 -21.96 10.06
C THR A 128 -8.98 -22.46 11.49
N GLU A 129 -9.81 -21.89 12.37
CA GLU A 129 -10.06 -22.52 13.65
C GLU A 129 -10.67 -23.88 13.33
N VAL A 130 -9.85 -24.89 13.43
CA VAL A 130 -10.34 -26.26 13.40
C VAL A 130 -11.12 -26.42 14.69
N SER A 131 -12.42 -26.16 14.63
CA SER A 131 -13.33 -26.57 15.68
C SER A 131 -13.36 -28.09 15.69
N GLY A 132 -12.47 -28.63 16.49
CA GLY A 132 -12.48 -30.05 16.80
C GLY A 132 -13.51 -30.35 17.87
#